data_e6f6591daf254449ad1f3214b83b39e6
#
_entry.id   e6f6591daf254449ad1f3214b83b39e6
#
_cell.length_a   1.000
_cell.length_b   1.000
_cell.length_c   1.000
_cell.angle_alpha   90.00
_cell.angle_beta   90.00
_cell.angle_gamma   90.00
#
_symmetry.space_group_name_H-M   'P 1'
#
loop_
_entity.id
_entity.type
_entity.pdbx_description
1 polymer ?
#
loop_
_entity_poly.entity_id
_entity_poly.type
_entity_poly.pdbx_seq_one_letter_code
_entity_poly.pdbx_strand_id
1 'polypeptide(L)'
;DFALVRLTNILDNMIVYPKKMLENLNLTKGLIFSQEVMLELTKTGLSREKSYKIVQSCAKKCFAKNLNLIDVISSDKLIMSKISVKKLKFNKRFNFLSRSYVRIN
;
A
#
# COMPACT_ATOMS: atom_id res chain seq x y z
N ASP A 1 3.69 -35.00 15.71
CA ASP A 1 2.34 -34.94 16.27
C ASP A 1 2.23 -33.91 17.40
N PHE A 2 3.09 -33.93 18.38
CA PHE A 2 3.12 -32.96 19.48
C PHE A 2 3.25 -31.50 19.00
N ALA A 3 4.14 -31.22 18.04
CA ALA A 3 4.33 -29.89 17.46
C ALA A 3 3.09 -29.42 16.70
N LEU A 4 2.45 -30.30 15.94
CA LEU A 4 1.23 -29.98 15.18
C LEU A 4 0.05 -29.71 16.09
N VAL A 5 -0.13 -30.48 17.17
CA VAL A 5 -1.19 -30.24 18.16
C VAL A 5 -1.00 -28.88 18.84
N ARG A 6 0.22 -28.55 19.23
CA ARG A 6 0.52 -27.22 19.80
C ARG A 6 0.27 -26.07 18.83
N LEU A 7 0.69 -26.22 17.58
CA LEU A 7 0.45 -25.22 16.55
C LEU A 7 -1.05 -25.03 16.30
N THR A 8 -1.82 -26.10 16.23
CA THR A 8 -3.27 -26.04 16.08
C THR A 8 -3.91 -25.28 17.22
N ASN A 9 -3.55 -25.57 18.47
CA ASN A 9 -4.07 -24.86 19.64
C ASN A 9 -3.73 -23.36 19.62
N ILE A 10 -2.54 -22.98 19.15
CA ILE A 10 -2.14 -21.57 19.00
C ILE A 10 -3.01 -20.87 17.97
N LEU A 11 -3.26 -21.52 16.82
CA LEU A 11 -4.07 -20.95 15.76
C LEU A 11 -5.55 -20.82 16.14
N ASP A 12 -6.10 -21.84 16.82
CA ASP A 12 -7.50 -21.85 17.25
C ASP A 12 -7.79 -20.77 18.32
N ASN A 13 -6.81 -20.48 19.16
CA ASN A 13 -6.93 -19.47 20.22
C ASN A 13 -6.35 -18.11 19.82
N MET A 14 -5.95 -17.92 18.57
CA MET A 14 -5.40 -16.67 18.09
C MET A 14 -6.47 -15.58 18.03
N ILE A 15 -6.20 -14.46 18.68
CA ILE A 15 -7.08 -13.28 18.66
C ILE A 15 -6.64 -12.36 17.52
N VAL A 16 -7.55 -12.02 16.64
CA VAL A 16 -7.32 -11.10 15.52
C VAL A 16 -8.10 -9.81 15.77
N TYR A 17 -7.43 -8.67 15.61
CA TYR A 17 -8.04 -7.33 15.73
C TYR A 17 -8.06 -6.64 14.35
N PRO A 18 -9.08 -6.91 13.51
CA PRO A 18 -9.10 -6.40 12.12
C PRO A 18 -9.07 -4.88 12.03
N LYS A 19 -9.79 -4.20 12.93
CA LYS A 19 -9.80 -2.73 12.98
C LYS A 19 -8.40 -2.17 13.26
N LYS A 20 -7.68 -2.76 14.22
CA LYS A 20 -6.33 -2.33 14.58
C LYS A 20 -5.33 -2.59 13.46
N MET A 21 -5.46 -3.70 12.77
CA MET A 21 -4.64 -4.02 11.59
C MET A 21 -4.85 -2.98 10.48
N LEU A 22 -6.10 -2.58 10.23
CA LEU A 22 -6.42 -1.56 9.24
C LEU A 22 -5.89 -0.17 9.64
N GLU A 23 -6.01 0.21 10.91
CA GLU A 23 -5.40 1.43 11.45
C GLU A 23 -3.89 1.43 11.24
N ASN A 24 -3.20 0.33 11.52
CA ASN A 24 -1.76 0.18 11.35
C ASN A 24 -1.34 0.32 9.88
N LEU A 25 -2.11 -0.22 8.94
CA LEU A 25 -1.88 -0.02 7.50
C LEU A 25 -2.03 1.46 7.10
N ASN A 26 -2.99 2.16 7.70
CA ASN A 26 -3.25 3.57 7.40
C ASN A 26 -2.25 4.52 8.06
N LEU A 27 -1.49 4.09 9.09
CA LEU A 27 -0.45 4.90 9.74
C LEU A 27 0.58 5.43 8.76
N THR A 28 0.94 4.63 7.75
CA THR A 28 1.92 5.00 6.73
C THR A 28 1.33 5.84 5.60
N LYS A 29 0.02 6.14 5.63
CA LYS A 29 -0.69 6.95 4.61
C LYS A 29 -0.43 6.49 3.17
N GLY A 30 -0.35 5.19 3.00
CA GLY A 30 -0.13 4.56 1.70
C GLY A 30 1.32 4.48 1.25
N LEU A 31 2.29 4.92 2.05
CA LEU A 31 3.73 4.84 1.70
C LEU A 31 4.23 3.42 1.51
N ILE A 32 3.57 2.42 2.11
CA ILE A 32 3.85 1.00 1.88
C ILE A 32 3.74 0.61 0.39
N PHE A 33 2.97 1.36 -0.38
CA PHE A 33 2.79 1.13 -1.81
C PHE A 33 3.78 1.89 -2.71
N SER A 34 4.70 2.64 -2.14
CA SER A 34 5.68 3.45 -2.90
C SER A 34 6.49 2.64 -3.90
N GLN A 35 6.81 1.39 -3.57
CA GLN A 35 7.51 0.48 -4.47
C GLN A 35 6.67 0.10 -5.69
N GLU A 36 5.38 -0.09 -5.52
CA GLU A 36 4.47 -0.40 -6.63
C GLU A 36 4.40 0.77 -7.63
N VAL A 37 4.32 2.00 -7.11
CA VAL A 37 4.39 3.23 -7.93
C VAL A 37 5.72 3.31 -8.69
N MET A 38 6.82 3.01 -8.02
CA MET A 38 8.14 3.01 -8.65
C MET A 38 8.24 1.99 -9.79
N LEU A 39 7.68 0.78 -9.60
CA LEU A 39 7.66 -0.26 -10.63
C LEU A 39 6.79 0.14 -11.83
N GLU A 40 5.63 0.74 -11.59
CA GLU A 40 4.78 1.23 -12.68
C GLU A 40 5.45 2.37 -13.47
N LEU A 41 6.18 3.27 -12.81
CA LEU A 41 6.97 4.32 -13.46
C LEU A 41 8.09 3.73 -14.33
N THR A 42 8.79 2.70 -13.86
CA THR A 42 9.83 2.02 -14.65
C THR A 42 9.26 1.32 -15.88
N LYS A 43 8.07 0.74 -15.79
CA LYS A 43 7.38 0.15 -16.95
C LYS A 43 7.03 1.16 -18.05
N THR A 44 6.94 2.45 -17.72
CA THR A 44 6.70 3.51 -18.70
C THR A 44 7.98 3.97 -19.43
N GLY A 45 9.10 3.31 -19.22
CA GLY A 45 10.40 3.61 -19.84
C GLY A 45 11.30 4.58 -19.06
N LEU A 46 10.91 4.96 -17.85
CA LEU A 46 11.77 5.74 -16.97
C LEU A 46 12.87 4.85 -16.35
N SER A 47 14.09 5.41 -16.21
CA SER A 47 15.13 4.70 -15.48
C SER A 47 14.74 4.51 -14.02
N ARG A 48 15.22 3.41 -13.40
CA ARG A 48 14.96 3.10 -12.00
C ARG A 48 15.33 4.25 -11.06
N GLU A 49 16.46 4.92 -11.33
CA GLU A 49 16.93 6.04 -10.52
C GLU A 49 16.01 7.26 -10.61
N LYS A 50 15.50 7.58 -11.80
CA LYS A 50 14.54 8.68 -12.00
C LYS A 50 13.22 8.36 -11.32
N SER A 51 12.73 7.13 -11.46
CA SER A 51 11.51 6.67 -10.80
C SER A 51 11.64 6.73 -9.28
N TYR A 52 12.78 6.31 -8.73
CA TYR A 52 13.06 6.40 -7.31
C TYR A 52 13.06 7.85 -6.79
N LYS A 53 13.74 8.77 -7.49
CA LYS A 53 13.76 10.19 -7.11
C LYS A 53 12.36 10.82 -7.08
N ILE A 54 11.52 10.49 -8.06
CA ILE A 54 10.14 10.96 -8.13
C ILE A 54 9.34 10.46 -6.93
N VAL A 55 9.37 9.16 -6.67
CA VAL A 55 8.64 8.54 -5.55
C VAL A 55 9.14 9.06 -4.21
N GLN A 56 10.45 9.23 -4.05
CA GLN A 56 11.04 9.81 -2.85
C GLN A 56 10.58 11.25 -2.61
N SER A 57 10.50 12.07 -3.66
CA SER A 57 9.97 13.44 -3.53
C SER A 57 8.50 13.45 -3.11
N CYS A 58 7.69 12.53 -3.63
CA CYS A 58 6.30 12.37 -3.22
C CYS A 58 6.20 11.92 -1.75
N ALA A 59 7.02 10.97 -1.33
CA ALA A 59 7.06 10.52 0.06
C ALA A 59 7.42 11.66 1.03
N LYS A 60 8.41 12.48 0.70
CA LYS A 60 8.77 13.67 1.49
C LYS A 60 7.60 14.65 1.60
N LYS A 61 6.85 14.90 0.51
CA LYS A 61 5.66 15.75 0.51
C LYS A 61 4.54 15.17 1.38
N CYS A 62 4.36 13.83 1.37
CA CYS A 62 3.39 13.14 2.22
C CYS A 62 3.70 13.37 3.71
N PHE A 63 4.96 13.21 4.11
CA PHE A 63 5.38 13.46 5.50
C PHE A 63 5.23 14.93 5.89
N ALA A 64 5.71 15.86 5.05
CA ALA A 64 5.70 17.28 5.36
C ALA A 64 4.27 17.85 5.48
N LYS A 65 3.35 17.41 4.63
CA LYS A 65 1.97 17.92 4.58
C LYS A 65 0.94 17.00 5.23
N ASN A 66 1.36 15.89 5.79
CA ASN A 66 0.47 14.89 6.41
C ASN A 66 -0.62 14.36 5.46
N LEU A 67 -0.31 14.23 4.16
CA LEU A 67 -1.20 13.80 3.10
C LEU A 67 -1.04 12.31 2.77
N ASN A 68 -2.06 11.71 2.14
CA ASN A 68 -1.95 10.37 1.60
C ASN A 68 -1.11 10.35 0.31
N LEU A 69 -0.39 9.26 0.09
CA LEU A 69 0.44 9.10 -1.10
C LEU A 69 -0.36 9.21 -2.40
N ILE A 70 -1.59 8.70 -2.41
CA ILE A 70 -2.48 8.77 -3.58
C ILE A 70 -2.81 10.21 -3.95
N ASP A 71 -3.09 11.08 -2.95
CA ASP A 71 -3.43 12.48 -3.18
C ASP A 71 -2.24 13.24 -3.76
N VAL A 72 -1.04 12.98 -3.24
CA VAL A 72 0.21 13.59 -3.73
C VAL A 72 0.51 13.14 -5.15
N ILE A 73 0.35 11.86 -5.47
CA ILE A 73 0.55 11.30 -6.81
C ILE A 73 -0.47 11.89 -7.80
N SER A 74 -1.73 12.02 -7.40
CA SER A 74 -2.78 12.60 -8.23
C SER A 74 -2.56 14.08 -8.53
N SER A 75 -1.86 14.78 -7.66
CA SER A 75 -1.50 16.19 -7.84
C SER A 75 -0.26 16.40 -8.69
N ASP A 76 0.55 15.37 -8.91
CA ASP A 76 1.79 15.45 -9.66
C ASP A 76 1.56 15.19 -11.16
N LYS A 77 1.64 16.28 -11.97
CA LYS A 77 1.41 16.23 -13.42
C LYS A 77 2.35 15.28 -14.16
N LEU A 78 3.60 15.11 -13.69
CA LEU A 78 4.58 14.22 -14.33
C LEU A 78 4.16 12.75 -14.17
N ILE A 79 3.69 12.38 -13.00
CA ILE A 79 3.23 11.01 -12.73
C ILE A 79 1.93 10.76 -13.48
N MET A 80 0.99 11.71 -13.45
CA MET A 80 -0.30 11.59 -14.11
C MET A 80 -0.21 11.52 -15.63
N SER A 81 0.80 12.14 -16.25
CA SER A 81 1.03 12.02 -17.69
C SER A 81 1.54 10.64 -18.11
N LYS A 82 2.21 9.92 -17.19
CA LYS A 82 2.84 8.62 -17.45
C LYS A 82 2.03 7.42 -16.95
N ILE A 83 1.32 7.61 -15.85
CA ILE A 83 0.52 6.55 -15.23
C ILE A 83 -0.92 7.04 -15.08
N SER A 84 -1.87 6.35 -15.73
CA SER A 84 -3.28 6.55 -15.41
C SER A 84 -3.54 6.03 -13.99
N VAL A 85 -4.16 6.84 -13.13
CA VAL A 85 -4.55 6.45 -11.75
C VAL A 85 -5.37 5.15 -11.73
N LYS A 86 -6.11 4.85 -12.80
CA LYS A 86 -6.83 3.58 -12.99
C LYS A 86 -5.90 2.37 -13.12
N LYS A 87 -4.64 2.56 -13.56
CA LYS A 87 -3.63 1.49 -13.64
C LYS A 87 -2.89 1.27 -12.32
N LEU A 88 -2.85 2.26 -11.45
CA LEU A 88 -2.41 2.05 -10.09
C LEU A 88 -3.47 1.15 -9.42
N LYS A 89 -3.26 -0.15 -9.47
CA LYS A 89 -4.10 -1.19 -8.83
C LYS A 89 -4.18 -1.05 -7.29
N PHE A 90 -3.66 0.04 -6.78
CA PHE A 90 -3.66 0.46 -5.39
C PHE A 90 -5.03 0.34 -4.74
N ASN A 91 -6.02 0.90 -5.41
CA ASN A 91 -7.35 0.98 -4.84
C ASN A 91 -8.07 -0.39 -4.86
N LYS A 92 -7.73 -1.28 -5.81
CA LYS A 92 -8.35 -2.62 -5.88
C LYS A 92 -7.78 -3.59 -4.85
N ARG A 93 -6.46 -3.57 -4.58
CA ARG A 93 -5.86 -4.44 -3.55
C ARG A 93 -6.22 -3.97 -2.14
N PHE A 94 -6.22 -2.67 -1.92
CA PHE A 94 -6.65 -2.10 -0.63
C PHE A 94 -8.14 -2.35 -0.38
N ASN A 95 -8.99 -2.15 -1.37
CA ASN A 95 -10.41 -2.49 -1.29
C ASN A 95 -10.66 -4.00 -1.21
N PHE A 96 -9.79 -4.83 -1.79
CA PHE A 96 -9.88 -6.28 -1.66
C PHE A 96 -9.59 -6.72 -0.22
N LEU A 97 -8.54 -6.20 0.40
CA LEU A 97 -8.25 -6.49 1.80
C LEU A 97 -9.36 -5.99 2.72
N SER A 98 -9.87 -4.78 2.54
CA SER A 98 -10.96 -4.25 3.35
C SER A 98 -12.29 -5.03 3.15
N ARG A 99 -12.59 -5.45 1.91
CA ARG A 99 -13.79 -6.26 1.61
C ARG A 99 -13.68 -7.70 2.10
N SER A 100 -12.49 -8.27 2.11
CA SER A 100 -12.27 -9.63 2.63
C SER A 100 -12.46 -9.67 4.14
N TYR A 101 -12.06 -8.62 4.85
CA TYR A 101 -12.26 -8.51 6.29
C TYR A 101 -13.72 -8.28 6.71
N VAL A 102 -14.50 -7.58 5.89
CA VAL A 102 -15.96 -7.37 6.15
C VAL A 102 -16.76 -8.66 5.98
N ARG A 103 -16.25 -9.66 5.24
CA ARG A 103 -16.92 -10.96 5.06
C ARG A 103 -16.66 -11.98 6.18
N ILE A 104 -15.71 -11.73 7.06
CA ILE A 104 -15.33 -12.65 8.16
C ILE A 104 -16.08 -12.30 9.47
N ASN A 105 -16.76 -11.16 9.50
CA ASN A 105 -17.69 -10.74 10.55
C ASN A 105 -19.12 -10.67 9.99
#